data_7ac806641170d19c24c6652af9d6fea0
#
_entry.id   7ac806641170d19c24c6652af9d6fea0
#
_cell.length_a   1.000
_cell.length_b   1.000
_cell.length_c   1.000
_cell.angle_alpha   90.00
_cell.angle_beta   90.00
_cell.angle_gamma   90.00
#
_symmetry.space_group_name_H-M   'P 1'
#
loop_
_entity.id
_entity.type
_entity.pdbx_description
1 polymer ?
#
loop_
_entity_poly.entity_id
_entity_poly.type
_entity_poly.pdbx_seq_one_letter_code
_entity_poly.pdbx_strand_id
1 'polypeptide(L)'
;MVLAKNLAVAGKVDQSVKLIGRMTNINHRMTAYLFSANNLYDHEYDPAVYILLDSAMTGLRTFDPENVPPFLDYRGKAVSLLNKIGGDKYVDIGTDVYREIPEVRKFTATERLVKGIADSGDYNGAYVSIPRTLTEDQDLTCRSII
;
A
#
# COMPACT_ATOMS: atom_id res chain seq x y z
N MET A 1 -3.88 -14.18 10.64
CA MET A 1 -4.14 -12.80 10.18
C MET A 1 -5.01 -12.01 11.15
N VAL A 2 -6.17 -12.50 11.56
CA VAL A 2 -7.08 -11.81 12.50
C VAL A 2 -6.42 -11.46 13.84
N LEU A 3 -5.67 -12.39 14.44
CA LEU A 3 -4.98 -12.16 15.72
C LEU A 3 -3.94 -11.02 15.62
N ALA A 4 -3.14 -10.99 14.56
CA ALA A 4 -2.14 -9.96 14.37
C ALA A 4 -2.78 -8.56 14.25
N LYS A 5 -3.86 -8.44 13.47
CA LYS A 5 -4.64 -7.21 13.36
C LYS A 5 -5.17 -6.75 14.73
N ASN A 6 -5.78 -7.65 15.50
CA ASN A 6 -6.34 -7.33 16.81
C ASN A 6 -5.25 -6.90 17.81
N LEU A 7 -4.05 -7.50 17.74
CA LEU A 7 -2.90 -7.06 18.53
C LEU A 7 -2.48 -5.64 18.17
N ALA A 8 -2.41 -5.29 16.88
CA ALA A 8 -2.06 -3.96 16.44
C ALA A 8 -3.06 -2.91 16.94
N VAL A 9 -4.36 -3.15 16.76
CA VAL A 9 -5.43 -2.24 17.20
C VAL A 9 -5.47 -2.11 18.73
N ALA A 10 -5.07 -3.16 19.48
CA ALA A 10 -4.95 -3.12 20.94
C ALA A 10 -3.65 -2.43 21.43
N GLY A 11 -2.91 -1.74 20.57
CA GLY A 11 -1.66 -1.06 20.91
C GLY A 11 -0.46 -1.98 21.08
N LYS A 12 -0.58 -3.29 20.76
CA LYS A 12 0.49 -4.29 20.89
C LYS A 12 1.20 -4.51 19.54
N VAL A 13 1.64 -3.43 18.90
CA VAL A 13 2.19 -3.43 17.54
C VAL A 13 3.43 -4.34 17.42
N ASP A 14 4.35 -4.29 18.39
CA ASP A 14 5.54 -5.15 18.38
C ASP A 14 5.20 -6.65 18.41
N GLN A 15 4.15 -7.02 19.15
CA GLN A 15 3.68 -8.41 19.18
C GLN A 15 3.02 -8.79 17.86
N SER A 16 2.28 -7.87 17.23
CA SER A 16 1.73 -8.04 15.90
C SER A 16 2.83 -8.28 14.88
N VAL A 17 3.85 -7.43 14.84
CA VAL A 17 5.01 -7.55 13.93
C VAL A 17 5.73 -8.88 14.12
N LYS A 18 6.01 -9.27 15.36
CA LYS A 18 6.64 -10.58 15.67
C LYS A 18 5.80 -11.77 15.21
N LEU A 19 4.50 -11.70 15.39
CA LEU A 19 3.58 -12.75 14.94
C LEU A 19 3.53 -12.85 13.41
N ILE A 20 3.42 -11.73 12.73
CA ILE A 20 3.41 -11.68 11.26
C ILE A 20 4.75 -12.16 10.69
N GLY A 21 5.87 -11.74 11.29
CA GLY A 21 7.21 -12.13 10.87
C GLY A 21 7.48 -13.64 10.89
N ARG A 22 6.71 -14.39 11.68
CA ARG A 22 6.78 -15.87 11.72
C ARG A 22 6.06 -16.57 10.59
N MET A 23 5.26 -15.85 9.80
CA MET A 23 4.57 -16.43 8.64
C MET A 23 5.60 -16.77 7.57
N THR A 24 5.64 -18.03 7.16
CA THR A 24 6.56 -18.53 6.12
C THR A 24 6.16 -18.07 4.73
N ASN A 25 4.85 -18.00 4.46
CA ASN A 25 4.35 -17.54 3.17
C ASN A 25 4.45 -16.01 3.07
N ILE A 26 5.27 -15.54 2.12
CA ILE A 26 5.54 -14.12 1.91
C ILE A 26 4.26 -13.32 1.58
N ASN A 27 3.36 -13.90 0.79
CA ASN A 27 2.11 -13.26 0.40
C ASN A 27 1.20 -13.03 1.60
N HIS A 28 1.06 -14.03 2.47
CA HIS A 28 0.29 -13.91 3.71
C HIS A 28 0.92 -12.90 4.66
N ARG A 29 2.25 -12.87 4.74
CA ARG A 29 2.98 -11.93 5.57
C ARG A 29 2.78 -10.49 5.12
N MET A 30 2.92 -10.20 3.82
CA MET A 30 2.69 -8.86 3.26
C MET A 30 1.24 -8.42 3.44
N THR A 31 0.29 -9.30 3.15
CA THR A 31 -1.14 -9.03 3.39
C THR A 31 -1.40 -8.70 4.85
N ALA A 32 -0.81 -9.45 5.78
CA ALA A 32 -1.02 -9.24 7.20
C ALA A 32 -0.46 -7.89 7.69
N TYR A 33 0.73 -7.49 7.23
CA TYR A 33 1.29 -6.17 7.54
C TYR A 33 0.42 -5.03 7.02
N LEU A 34 0.08 -5.04 5.73
CA LEU A 34 -0.71 -3.99 5.11
C LEU A 34 -2.14 -3.92 5.69
N PHE A 35 -2.75 -5.07 5.94
CA PHE A 35 -4.07 -5.14 6.55
C PHE A 35 -4.07 -4.63 7.99
N SER A 36 -3.05 -4.96 8.77
CA SER A 36 -2.92 -4.47 10.16
C SER A 36 -2.64 -2.96 10.18
N ALA A 37 -1.79 -2.46 9.29
CA ALA A 37 -1.51 -1.03 9.15
C ALA A 37 -2.76 -0.24 8.75
N ASN A 38 -3.53 -0.72 7.77
CA ASN A 38 -4.76 -0.06 7.35
C ASN A 38 -5.81 -0.02 8.48
N ASN A 39 -5.97 -1.12 9.21
CA ASN A 39 -6.93 -1.14 10.33
C ASN A 39 -6.51 -0.22 11.46
N LEU A 40 -5.23 -0.13 11.77
CA LEU A 40 -4.72 0.79 12.78
C LEU A 40 -4.94 2.25 12.36
N TYR A 41 -4.69 2.57 11.09
CA TYR A 41 -4.95 3.89 10.53
C TYR A 41 -6.44 4.26 10.56
N ASP A 42 -7.34 3.34 10.23
CA ASP A 42 -8.78 3.60 10.20
C ASP A 42 -9.39 3.80 11.59
N HIS A 43 -8.75 3.29 12.66
CA HIS A 43 -9.25 3.43 14.03
C HIS A 43 -8.72 4.68 14.74
N GLU A 44 -7.43 4.92 14.65
CA GLU A 44 -6.77 6.11 15.19
C GLU A 44 -5.49 6.33 14.40
N TYR A 45 -5.20 7.60 14.06
CA TYR A 45 -3.90 7.95 13.50
C TYR A 45 -2.82 7.72 14.56
N ASP A 46 -2.23 6.54 14.57
CA ASP A 46 -1.16 6.15 15.48
C ASP A 46 0.17 6.12 14.71
N PRO A 47 1.22 6.81 15.19
CA PRO A 47 2.58 6.67 14.65
C PRO A 47 3.04 5.21 14.53
N ALA A 48 2.48 4.31 15.31
CA ALA A 48 2.77 2.88 15.24
C ALA A 48 2.35 2.21 13.90
N VAL A 49 1.47 2.84 13.13
CA VAL A 49 1.15 2.40 11.76
C VAL A 49 2.41 2.33 10.90
N TYR A 50 3.35 3.23 11.11
CA TYR A 50 4.61 3.30 10.38
C TYR A 50 5.51 2.08 10.65
N ILE A 51 5.48 1.49 11.83
CA ILE A 51 6.25 0.28 12.15
C ILE A 51 5.78 -0.89 11.27
N LEU A 52 4.47 -1.03 11.10
CA LEU A 52 3.87 -2.05 10.25
C LEU A 52 4.18 -1.80 8.76
N LEU A 53 4.15 -0.54 8.34
CA LEU A 53 4.50 -0.15 6.97
C LEU A 53 5.99 -0.37 6.67
N ASP A 54 6.90 0.02 7.54
CA ASP A 54 8.34 -0.23 7.37
C ASP A 54 8.63 -1.73 7.27
N SER A 55 7.91 -2.54 8.06
CA SER A 55 8.01 -4.00 7.98
C SER A 55 7.49 -4.56 6.65
N ALA A 56 6.38 -4.02 6.14
CA ALA A 56 5.83 -4.38 4.83
C ALA A 56 6.79 -3.97 3.70
N MET A 57 7.34 -2.75 3.75
CA MET A 57 8.25 -2.22 2.75
C MET A 57 9.55 -3.01 2.66
N THR A 58 10.09 -3.44 3.80
CA THR A 58 11.26 -4.31 3.84
C THR A 58 11.00 -5.62 3.11
N GLY A 59 9.83 -6.23 3.32
CA GLY A 59 9.42 -7.44 2.60
C GLY A 59 9.19 -7.20 1.11
N LEU A 60 8.59 -6.06 0.74
CA LEU A 60 8.29 -5.73 -0.67
C LEU A 60 9.56 -5.53 -1.50
N ARG A 61 10.64 -5.02 -0.94
CA ARG A 61 11.92 -4.87 -1.64
C ARG A 61 12.59 -6.21 -2.00
N THR A 62 12.30 -7.25 -1.23
CA THR A 62 12.83 -8.61 -1.47
C THR A 62 11.87 -9.49 -2.27
N PHE A 63 10.76 -8.94 -2.69
CA PHE A 63 9.66 -9.67 -3.29
C PHE A 63 9.83 -9.82 -4.79
N ASP A 64 9.76 -11.07 -5.29
CA ASP A 64 9.77 -11.35 -6.73
C ASP A 64 8.34 -11.16 -7.30
N PRO A 65 8.12 -10.10 -8.11
CA PRO A 65 6.80 -9.81 -8.66
C PRO A 65 6.31 -10.84 -9.67
N GLU A 66 7.20 -11.62 -10.29
CA GLU A 66 6.84 -12.61 -11.30
C GLU A 66 6.16 -13.84 -10.71
N ASN A 67 6.43 -14.13 -9.44
CA ASN A 67 5.85 -15.26 -8.72
C ASN A 67 4.54 -14.91 -7.97
N VAL A 68 3.97 -13.74 -8.20
CA VAL A 68 2.75 -13.30 -7.52
C VAL A 68 1.57 -13.27 -8.46
N PRO A 69 0.43 -13.87 -8.09
CA PRO A 69 -0.78 -13.73 -8.86
C PRO A 69 -1.16 -12.27 -9.09
N PRO A 70 -1.61 -11.87 -10.29
CA PRO A 70 -1.94 -10.48 -10.62
C PRO A 70 -2.90 -9.79 -9.67
N PHE A 71 -3.83 -10.54 -9.05
CA PHE A 71 -4.80 -10.01 -8.08
C PHE A 71 -4.21 -9.71 -6.70
N LEU A 72 -2.97 -10.13 -6.44
CA LEU A 72 -2.25 -9.90 -5.18
C LEU A 72 -1.18 -8.81 -5.35
N ASP A 73 -1.52 -7.71 -5.98
CA ASP A 73 -0.60 -6.58 -6.13
C ASP A 73 -0.41 -5.86 -4.79
N TYR A 74 0.52 -6.37 -4.00
CA TYR A 74 0.85 -5.78 -2.69
C TYR A 74 1.56 -4.43 -2.80
N ARG A 75 2.31 -4.21 -3.91
CA ARG A 75 2.99 -2.94 -4.14
C ARG A 75 1.99 -1.83 -4.37
N GLY A 76 0.99 -2.05 -5.23
CA GLY A 76 -0.09 -1.10 -5.43
C GLY A 76 -0.88 -0.81 -4.15
N LYS A 77 -1.14 -1.82 -3.33
CA LYS A 77 -1.78 -1.64 -2.02
C LYS A 77 -0.90 -0.85 -1.05
N ALA A 78 0.40 -1.12 -1.03
CA ALA A 78 1.34 -0.39 -0.19
C ALA A 78 1.42 1.09 -0.60
N VAL A 79 1.54 1.38 -1.90
CA VAL A 79 1.53 2.74 -2.44
C VAL A 79 0.24 3.47 -2.06
N SER A 80 -0.91 2.86 -2.28
CA SER A 80 -2.20 3.45 -1.91
C SER A 80 -2.28 3.80 -0.42
N LEU A 81 -1.82 2.89 0.45
CA LEU A 81 -1.84 3.12 1.89
C LEU A 81 -0.83 4.20 2.33
N LEU A 82 0.37 4.20 1.76
CA LEU A 82 1.38 5.22 2.03
C LEU A 82 0.89 6.63 1.66
N ASN A 83 0.24 6.77 0.51
CA ASN A 83 -0.32 8.05 0.10
C ASN A 83 -1.53 8.46 0.95
N LYS A 84 -2.36 7.51 1.38
CA LYS A 84 -3.49 7.77 2.29
C LYS A 84 -3.03 8.29 3.66
N ILE A 85 -1.94 7.73 4.19
CA ILE A 85 -1.40 8.11 5.49
C ILE A 85 -0.79 9.50 5.46
N GLY A 86 -0.27 9.93 4.32
CA GLY A 86 0.35 11.25 4.15
C GLY A 86 1.66 11.39 4.92
N GLY A 87 2.64 12.01 4.31
CA GLY A 87 3.95 12.26 4.90
C GLY A 87 5.03 12.12 3.84
N ASP A 88 5.85 13.15 3.68
CA ASP A 88 6.83 13.24 2.60
C ASP A 88 7.73 12.00 2.50
N LYS A 89 8.18 11.48 3.65
CA LYS A 89 9.01 10.26 3.72
C LYS A 89 8.34 9.05 3.05
N TYR A 90 7.04 8.90 3.18
CA TYR A 90 6.31 7.72 2.67
C TYR A 90 5.83 7.91 1.24
N VAL A 91 5.61 9.13 0.81
CA VAL A 91 5.33 9.46 -0.60
C VAL A 91 6.53 9.07 -1.46
N ASP A 92 7.75 9.41 -1.06
CA ASP A 92 8.97 9.03 -1.78
C ASP A 92 9.14 7.52 -1.86
N ILE A 93 8.98 6.81 -0.74
CA ILE A 93 9.05 5.34 -0.71
C ILE A 93 7.95 4.73 -1.58
N GLY A 94 6.73 5.26 -1.52
CA GLY A 94 5.61 4.82 -2.35
C GLY A 94 5.92 4.98 -3.84
N THR A 95 6.54 6.09 -4.22
CA THR A 95 6.96 6.37 -5.60
C THR A 95 8.01 5.36 -6.08
N ASP A 96 9.01 5.06 -5.27
CA ASP A 96 10.05 4.07 -5.60
C ASP A 96 9.46 2.67 -5.77
N VAL A 97 8.58 2.25 -4.85
CA VAL A 97 7.87 0.97 -4.96
C VAL A 97 7.01 0.91 -6.22
N TYR A 98 6.34 2.03 -6.57
CA TYR A 98 5.53 2.12 -7.79
C TYR A 98 6.36 1.92 -9.05
N ARG A 99 7.57 2.49 -9.13
CA ARG A 99 8.47 2.32 -10.27
C ARG A 99 8.89 0.87 -10.53
N GLU A 100 8.93 0.06 -9.49
CA GLU A 100 9.27 -1.36 -9.56
C GLU A 100 8.08 -2.26 -9.96
N ILE A 101 6.87 -1.71 -10.12
CA ILE A 101 5.69 -2.48 -10.51
C ILE A 101 5.78 -2.86 -11.99
N PRO A 102 5.58 -4.14 -12.35
CA PRO A 102 5.51 -4.58 -13.74
C PRO A 102 4.45 -3.81 -14.54
N GLU A 103 4.76 -3.48 -15.81
CA GLU A 103 3.87 -2.71 -16.69
C GLU A 103 2.43 -3.26 -16.74
N VAL A 104 2.29 -4.60 -16.81
CA VAL A 104 0.98 -5.28 -16.84
C VAL A 104 0.09 -4.95 -15.64
N ARG A 105 0.66 -4.48 -14.54
CA ARG A 105 -0.06 -4.15 -13.30
C ARG A 105 -0.11 -2.65 -13.00
N LYS A 106 0.58 -1.85 -13.79
CA LYS A 106 0.69 -0.41 -13.55
C LYS A 106 -0.65 0.29 -13.57
N PHE A 107 -1.59 -0.14 -14.41
CA PHE A 107 -2.91 0.47 -14.43
C PHE A 107 -3.62 0.31 -13.08
N THR A 108 -3.74 -0.90 -12.54
CA THR A 108 -4.37 -1.15 -11.23
C THR A 108 -3.62 -0.44 -10.09
N ALA A 109 -2.29 -0.38 -10.16
CA ALA A 109 -1.49 0.36 -9.18
C ALA A 109 -1.73 1.87 -9.30
N THR A 110 -1.89 2.40 -10.52
CA THR A 110 -2.23 3.81 -10.78
C THR A 110 -3.60 4.16 -10.21
N GLU A 111 -4.63 3.34 -10.44
CA GLU A 111 -5.96 3.57 -9.85
C GLU A 111 -5.88 3.69 -8.33
N ARG A 112 -5.14 2.79 -7.69
CA ARG A 112 -4.97 2.81 -6.22
C ARG A 112 -4.18 4.01 -5.74
N LEU A 113 -3.14 4.40 -6.48
CA LEU A 113 -2.35 5.59 -6.19
C LEU A 113 -3.22 6.84 -6.26
N VAL A 114 -3.91 7.05 -7.39
CA VAL A 114 -4.82 8.19 -7.62
C VAL A 114 -5.89 8.24 -6.52
N LYS A 115 -6.51 7.11 -6.22
CA LYS A 115 -7.51 7.02 -5.15
C LYS A 115 -6.92 7.37 -3.78
N GLY A 116 -5.74 6.84 -3.43
CA GLY A 116 -5.10 7.12 -2.14
C GLY A 116 -4.79 8.62 -1.96
N ILE A 117 -4.30 9.28 -3.03
CA ILE A 117 -4.02 10.71 -3.00
C ILE A 117 -5.33 11.52 -2.90
N ALA A 118 -6.35 11.16 -3.68
CA ALA A 118 -7.67 11.83 -3.63
C ALA A 118 -8.33 11.67 -2.24
N ASP A 119 -8.27 10.48 -1.64
CA ASP A 119 -8.79 10.20 -0.30
C ASP A 119 -8.07 11.04 0.78
N SER A 120 -6.82 11.47 0.54
CA SER A 120 -6.11 12.40 1.42
C SER A 120 -6.52 13.88 1.23
N GLY A 121 -7.38 14.18 0.25
CA GLY A 121 -7.84 15.52 -0.06
C GLY A 121 -6.98 16.29 -1.07
N ASP A 122 -5.89 15.70 -1.57
CA ASP A 122 -5.05 16.29 -2.61
C ASP A 122 -5.53 15.91 -4.01
N TYR A 123 -6.65 16.51 -4.44
CA TYR A 123 -7.24 16.25 -5.76
C TYR A 123 -6.33 16.67 -6.91
N ASN A 124 -5.54 17.75 -6.74
CA ASN A 124 -4.60 18.18 -7.76
C ASN A 124 -3.43 17.19 -7.88
N GLY A 125 -2.87 16.74 -6.76
CA GLY A 125 -1.85 15.68 -6.74
C GLY A 125 -2.35 14.38 -7.35
N ALA A 126 -3.59 13.98 -7.06
CA ALA A 126 -4.22 12.82 -7.68
C ALA A 126 -4.28 12.97 -9.21
N TYR A 127 -4.75 14.10 -9.70
CA TYR A 127 -4.85 14.38 -11.14
C TYR A 127 -3.50 14.34 -11.86
N VAL A 128 -2.47 14.98 -11.32
CA VAL A 128 -1.13 15.01 -11.94
C VAL A 128 -0.39 13.67 -11.84
N SER A 129 -0.85 12.77 -10.96
CA SER A 129 -0.30 11.41 -10.82
C SER A 129 -0.76 10.47 -11.93
N ILE A 130 -1.75 10.85 -12.74
CA ILE A 130 -2.24 10.01 -13.85
C ILE A 130 -1.21 10.00 -14.98
N PRO A 131 -0.60 8.83 -15.34
CA PRO A 131 0.37 8.75 -16.40
C PRO A 131 -0.23 9.08 -17.77
N ARG A 132 0.50 9.82 -18.59
CA ARG A 132 0.10 10.14 -19.98
C ARG A 132 0.14 8.92 -20.92
N THR A 133 0.67 7.79 -20.47
CA THR A 133 0.81 6.56 -21.25
C THR A 133 -0.42 5.65 -21.16
N LEU A 134 -1.43 6.03 -20.38
CA LEU A 134 -2.66 5.27 -20.26
C LEU A 134 -3.49 5.33 -21.56
N THR A 135 -4.27 4.28 -21.81
CA THR A 135 -5.31 4.33 -22.84
C THR A 135 -6.41 5.31 -22.44
N GLU A 136 -7.21 5.74 -23.41
CA GLU A 136 -8.32 6.69 -23.13
C GLU A 136 -9.27 6.17 -22.05
N ASP A 137 -9.65 4.89 -22.12
CA ASP A 137 -10.54 4.27 -21.13
C ASP A 137 -9.89 4.21 -19.73
N GLN A 138 -8.60 3.92 -19.66
CA GLN A 138 -7.84 3.89 -18.40
C GLN A 138 -7.72 5.29 -17.80
N ASP A 139 -7.43 6.31 -18.62
CA ASP A 139 -7.36 7.70 -18.17
C ASP A 139 -8.72 8.17 -17.63
N LEU A 140 -9.81 7.90 -18.35
CA LEU A 140 -11.17 8.21 -17.89
C LEU A 140 -11.51 7.53 -16.57
N THR A 141 -11.13 6.26 -16.42
CA THR A 141 -11.32 5.52 -15.15
C THR A 141 -10.59 6.20 -14.00
N CYS A 142 -9.31 6.55 -14.17
CA CYS A 142 -8.55 7.26 -13.14
C CYS A 142 -9.14 8.63 -12.80
N ARG A 143 -9.58 9.40 -13.79
CA ARG A 143 -10.23 10.71 -13.57
C ARG A 143 -11.56 10.60 -12.83
N SER A 144 -12.30 9.52 -13.02
CA SER A 144 -13.58 9.30 -12.33
C SER A 144 -13.42 9.02 -10.83
N ILE A 145 -12.22 8.72 -10.38
CA ILE A 145 -11.90 8.48 -8.96
C ILE A 145 -11.72 9.81 -8.19
N ILE A 146 -11.33 10.88 -8.88
CA ILE A 146 -11.03 12.20 -8.31
C ILE A 146 -12.31 13.03 -8.15
#